data_28c2cd6344407a368cf8b4a2944c3062
#
_entry.id   28c2cd6344407a368cf8b4a2944c3062
#
_cell.length_a   1.000
_cell.length_b   1.000
_cell.length_c   1.000
_cell.angle_alpha   90.00
_cell.angle_beta   90.00
_cell.angle_gamma   90.00
#
_symmetry.space_group_name_H-M   'P 1'
#
loop_
_entity.id
_entity.type
_entity.pdbx_description
1 polymer ?
#
loop_
_entity_poly.entity_id
_entity_poly.type
_entity_poly.pdbx_seq_one_letter_code
_entity_poly.pdbx_strand_id
1 'polypeptide(L)'
;MYSLYFDGASRGNPGPASFGGVIYDEDGHEEINYKKKIGLETNNYAEYSGLLAGLKVCIEYCIRNITVYGDSKLVIEQLKGNWKVKSENIRPLYTEIKKLITPEFFDKIR
;
A
#
# COMPACT_ATOMS: atom_id res chain seq x y z
N MET A 1 -14.51 4.84 -10.69
CA MET A 1 -13.38 4.04 -10.20
C MET A 1 -12.89 4.60 -8.88
N TYR A 2 -12.69 3.76 -7.91
CA TYR A 2 -12.16 4.17 -6.61
C TYR A 2 -10.66 4.41 -6.69
N SER A 3 -10.13 5.20 -5.76
CA SER A 3 -8.70 5.50 -5.68
C SER A 3 -8.20 5.24 -4.27
N LEU A 4 -7.10 4.51 -4.16
CA LEU A 4 -6.40 4.28 -2.89
C LEU A 4 -5.07 5.02 -2.93
N TYR A 5 -4.86 5.91 -1.96
CA TYR A 5 -3.59 6.58 -1.76
C TYR A 5 -2.99 6.05 -0.47
N PHE A 6 -1.79 5.50 -0.55
CA PHE A 6 -1.10 4.97 0.63
C PHE A 6 0.21 5.69 0.87
N ASP A 7 0.64 5.73 2.12
CA ASP A 7 1.91 6.35 2.52
C ASP A 7 2.45 5.65 3.76
N GLY A 8 3.77 5.73 3.94
CA GLY A 8 4.43 5.19 5.12
C GLY A 8 5.74 5.91 5.33
N ALA A 9 6.15 6.03 6.57
CA ALA A 9 7.38 6.73 6.91
C ALA A 9 7.97 6.23 8.23
N SER A 10 9.27 6.42 8.39
CA SER A 10 9.95 6.21 9.66
C SER A 10 10.79 7.43 10.01
N ARG A 11 10.96 7.67 11.31
CA ARG A 11 11.88 8.68 11.82
C ARG A 11 13.23 8.02 12.03
N GLY A 12 14.11 8.18 11.05
CA GLY A 12 15.31 7.38 10.96
C GLY A 12 15.01 6.11 10.17
N ASN A 13 16.05 5.39 9.74
CA ASN A 13 15.87 4.24 8.85
C ASN A 13 16.79 3.10 9.26
N PRO A 14 16.39 2.23 10.21
CA PRO A 14 15.07 2.16 10.83
C PRO A 14 14.83 3.19 11.95
N GLY A 15 13.56 3.33 12.34
CA GLY A 15 13.14 4.21 13.41
C GLY A 15 11.65 4.06 13.67
N PRO A 16 11.08 4.87 14.59
CA PRO A 16 9.65 4.86 14.81
C PRO A 16 8.90 5.10 13.50
N ALA A 17 8.03 4.18 13.15
CA ALA A 17 7.39 4.16 11.84
C ALA A 17 5.87 4.13 11.95
N SER A 18 5.22 4.62 10.91
CA SER A 18 3.77 4.61 10.79
C SER A 18 3.37 4.55 9.32
N PHE A 19 2.12 4.17 9.09
CA PHE A 19 1.56 4.22 7.75
C PHE A 19 0.14 4.75 7.79
N GLY A 20 -0.37 5.09 6.63
CA GLY A 20 -1.74 5.52 6.48
C GLY A 20 -2.18 5.47 5.03
N GLY A 21 -3.44 5.78 4.83
CA GLY A 21 -3.98 5.88 3.49
C GLY A 21 -5.38 6.42 3.49
N VAL A 22 -5.85 6.75 2.29
CA VAL A 22 -7.18 7.30 2.05
C VAL A 22 -7.75 6.63 0.81
N ILE A 23 -9.02 6.26 0.91
CA ILE A 23 -9.76 5.70 -0.23
C ILE A 23 -10.83 6.70 -0.61
N TYR A 24 -10.81 7.11 -1.89
CA TYR A 24 -11.77 8.04 -2.47
C TYR A 24 -12.73 7.28 -3.37
N ASP A 25 -13.99 7.71 -3.37
CA ASP A 25 -15.00 7.16 -4.28
C ASP A 25 -14.84 7.71 -5.69
N GLU A 26 -15.76 7.33 -6.56
CA GLU A 26 -15.75 7.72 -7.98
C GLU A 26 -15.88 9.23 -8.19
N ASP A 27 -16.48 9.92 -7.24
CA ASP A 27 -16.69 11.38 -7.31
C ASP A 27 -15.58 12.15 -6.62
N GLY A 28 -14.57 11.45 -6.08
CA GLY A 28 -13.46 12.07 -5.38
C GLY A 28 -13.73 12.39 -3.92
N HIS A 29 -14.82 11.86 -3.36
CA HIS A 29 -15.12 12.02 -1.95
C HIS A 29 -14.40 10.97 -1.11
N GLU A 30 -13.88 11.38 0.04
CA GLU A 30 -13.23 10.46 0.96
C GLU A 30 -14.25 9.48 1.54
N GLU A 31 -14.03 8.19 1.32
CA GLU A 31 -14.86 7.13 1.87
C GLU A 31 -14.29 6.59 3.17
N ILE A 32 -13.00 6.29 3.17
CA ILE A 32 -12.34 5.63 4.30
C ILE A 32 -10.94 6.20 4.42
N ASN A 33 -10.49 6.40 5.65
CA ASN A 33 -9.07 6.64 5.90
C ASN A 33 -8.61 5.66 6.98
N TYR A 34 -7.30 5.40 7.00
CA TYR A 34 -6.70 4.53 7.99
C TYR A 34 -5.30 5.01 8.32
N LYS A 35 -4.84 4.71 9.52
CA LYS A 35 -3.46 5.01 9.94
C LYS A 35 -3.09 4.11 11.12
N LYS A 36 -1.79 3.82 11.25
CA LYS A 36 -1.30 2.96 12.32
C LYS A 36 0.17 3.23 12.60
N LYS A 37 0.54 3.21 13.87
CA LYS A 37 1.94 3.17 14.32
C LYS A 37 2.38 1.71 14.36
N ILE A 38 3.57 1.42 13.84
CA ILE A 38 4.04 0.03 13.70
C ILE A 38 5.36 -0.26 14.40
N GLY A 39 5.82 0.66 15.28
CA GLY A 39 7.06 0.44 16.01
C GLY A 39 8.29 0.80 15.20
N LEU A 40 9.40 0.12 15.46
CA LEU A 40 10.68 0.41 14.81
C LEU A 40 10.78 -0.36 13.49
N GLU A 41 10.70 0.36 12.38
CA GLU A 41 10.75 -0.21 11.05
C GLU A 41 11.42 0.74 10.05
N THR A 42 11.74 0.23 8.86
CA THR A 42 12.30 1.04 7.78
C THR A 42 11.19 1.79 7.04
N ASN A 43 11.57 2.81 6.27
CA ASN A 43 10.64 3.52 5.40
C ASN A 43 9.93 2.56 4.45
N ASN A 44 10.70 1.67 3.81
CA ASN A 44 10.13 0.73 2.84
C ASN A 44 9.13 -0.22 3.47
N TYR A 45 9.43 -0.70 4.67
CA TYR A 45 8.51 -1.57 5.40
C TYR A 45 7.20 -0.83 5.71
N ALA A 46 7.30 0.42 6.15
CA ALA A 46 6.12 1.24 6.44
C ALA A 46 5.28 1.47 5.16
N GLU A 47 5.92 1.74 4.02
CA GLU A 47 5.23 1.92 2.75
C GLU A 47 4.49 0.65 2.32
N TYR A 48 5.14 -0.50 2.38
CA TYR A 48 4.52 -1.77 2.06
C TYR A 48 3.38 -2.10 3.01
N SER A 49 3.56 -1.84 4.30
CA SER A 49 2.51 -2.07 5.31
C SER A 49 1.29 -1.19 5.05
N GLY A 50 1.51 0.07 4.67
CA GLY A 50 0.43 0.99 4.33
C GLY A 50 -0.37 0.52 3.13
N LEU A 51 0.30 0.04 2.09
CA LEU A 51 -0.37 -0.50 0.91
C LEU A 51 -1.17 -1.76 1.27
N LEU A 52 -0.55 -2.71 1.98
CA LEU A 52 -1.23 -3.94 2.36
C LEU A 52 -2.48 -3.66 3.20
N ALA A 53 -2.38 -2.76 4.18
CA ALA A 53 -3.52 -2.37 5.00
C ALA A 53 -4.64 -1.78 4.15
N GLY A 54 -4.30 -0.91 3.20
CA GLY A 54 -5.29 -0.31 2.30
C GLY A 54 -5.99 -1.34 1.43
N LEU A 55 -5.26 -2.31 0.89
CA LEU A 55 -5.85 -3.37 0.09
C LEU A 55 -6.81 -4.23 0.91
N LYS A 56 -6.43 -4.54 2.13
CA LYS A 56 -7.31 -5.31 3.04
C LYS A 56 -8.59 -4.54 3.38
N VAL A 57 -8.49 -3.24 3.60
CA VAL A 57 -9.66 -2.39 3.86
C VAL A 57 -10.59 -2.41 2.64
N CYS A 58 -10.04 -2.28 1.44
CA CYS A 58 -10.85 -2.34 0.23
C CYS A 58 -11.61 -3.66 0.11
N ILE A 59 -10.94 -4.77 0.39
CA ILE A 59 -11.57 -6.10 0.33
C ILE A 59 -12.66 -6.23 1.38
N GLU A 60 -12.38 -5.78 2.60
CA GLU A 60 -13.34 -5.83 3.70
C GLU A 60 -14.63 -5.07 3.38
N TYR A 61 -14.53 -3.94 2.71
CA TYR A 61 -15.66 -3.09 2.36
C TYR A 61 -16.22 -3.38 0.96
N CYS A 62 -15.77 -4.47 0.33
CA CYS A 62 -16.22 -4.89 -1.01
C CYS A 62 -16.03 -3.82 -2.08
N ILE A 63 -14.98 -3.02 -1.94
CA ILE A 63 -14.64 -2.00 -2.92
C ILE A 63 -13.80 -2.63 -4.02
N ARG A 64 -14.22 -2.48 -5.27
CA ARG A 64 -13.56 -3.06 -6.45
C ARG A 64 -13.22 -1.98 -7.47
N ASN A 65 -12.41 -2.34 -8.45
CA ASN A 65 -12.01 -1.46 -9.56
C ASN A 65 -11.28 -0.23 -9.01
N ILE A 66 -10.14 -0.49 -8.38
CA ILE A 66 -9.39 0.53 -7.66
C ILE A 66 -8.09 0.83 -8.38
N THR A 67 -7.77 2.11 -8.52
CA THR A 67 -6.44 2.56 -8.90
C THR A 67 -5.67 2.85 -7.63
N VAL A 68 -4.47 2.30 -7.52
CA VAL A 68 -3.60 2.46 -6.35
C VAL A 68 -2.52 3.49 -6.66
N TYR A 69 -2.38 4.47 -5.78
CA TYR A 69 -1.38 5.54 -5.92
C TYR A 69 -0.46 5.56 -4.71
N GLY A 70 0.83 5.74 -4.95
CA GLY A 70 1.82 5.89 -3.88
C GLY A 70 2.99 6.71 -4.36
N ASP A 71 3.71 7.33 -3.42
CA ASP A 71 4.88 8.13 -3.71
C ASP A 71 6.17 7.32 -3.79
N SER A 72 6.15 6.09 -3.29
CA SER A 72 7.33 5.26 -3.25
C SER A 72 7.59 4.61 -4.60
N LYS A 73 8.58 5.13 -5.31
CA LYS A 73 9.00 4.55 -6.58
C LYS A 73 9.46 3.11 -6.41
N LEU A 74 10.16 2.81 -5.32
CA LEU A 74 10.64 1.46 -5.04
C LEU A 74 9.47 0.46 -4.98
N VAL A 75 8.45 0.78 -4.17
CA VAL A 75 7.28 -0.09 -4.01
C VAL A 75 6.58 -0.31 -5.35
N ILE A 76 6.32 0.78 -6.06
CA ILE A 76 5.60 0.72 -7.35
C ILE A 76 6.38 -0.12 -8.37
N GLU A 77 7.68 0.13 -8.51
CA GLU A 77 8.51 -0.58 -9.48
C GLU A 77 8.68 -2.06 -9.11
N GLN A 78 8.78 -2.38 -7.84
CA GLN A 78 8.84 -3.78 -7.40
C GLN A 78 7.52 -4.50 -7.69
N LEU A 79 6.39 -3.86 -7.45
CA LEU A 79 5.08 -4.47 -7.72
C LEU A 79 4.80 -4.64 -9.20
N LYS A 80 5.33 -3.75 -10.03
CA LYS A 80 5.25 -3.88 -11.49
C LYS A 80 6.20 -4.94 -12.05
N GLY A 81 7.10 -5.46 -11.22
CA GLY A 81 8.07 -6.46 -11.64
C GLY A 81 9.33 -5.90 -12.28
N ASN A 82 9.51 -4.58 -12.29
CA ASN A 82 10.69 -3.94 -12.89
C ASN A 82 11.91 -3.98 -11.97
N TRP A 83 11.70 -4.04 -10.66
CA TRP A 83 12.77 -4.12 -9.67
C TRP A 83 12.57 -5.32 -8.77
N LYS A 84 13.66 -5.99 -8.40
CA LYS A 84 13.61 -7.16 -7.53
C LYS A 84 13.42 -6.76 -6.07
N VAL A 85 12.71 -7.61 -5.33
CA VAL A 85 12.59 -7.50 -3.88
C VAL A 85 13.74 -8.27 -3.25
N LYS A 86 14.70 -7.55 -2.67
CA LYS A 86 15.88 -8.15 -2.05
C LYS A 86 15.79 -8.24 -0.53
N SER A 87 14.96 -7.42 0.08
CA SER A 87 14.82 -7.35 1.53
C SER A 87 13.94 -8.49 2.05
N GLU A 88 14.46 -9.27 2.99
CA GLU A 88 13.73 -10.40 3.56
C GLU A 88 12.53 -9.97 4.40
N ASN A 89 12.60 -8.83 5.08
CA ASN A 89 11.47 -8.37 5.88
C ASN A 89 10.33 -7.83 5.01
N ILE A 90 10.63 -7.37 3.81
CA ILE A 90 9.64 -6.90 2.84
C ILE A 90 8.97 -8.07 2.11
N ARG A 91 9.70 -9.15 1.86
CA ARG A 91 9.23 -10.25 1.03
C ARG A 91 7.87 -10.83 1.44
N PRO A 92 7.59 -11.08 2.73
CA PRO A 92 6.26 -11.57 3.12
C PRO A 92 5.15 -10.60 2.77
N LEU A 93 5.38 -9.30 2.95
CA LEU A 93 4.42 -8.25 2.60
C LEU A 93 4.21 -8.20 1.09
N TYR A 94 5.30 -8.25 0.34
CA TYR A 94 5.25 -8.27 -1.12
C TYR A 94 4.45 -9.45 -1.64
N THR A 95 4.70 -10.65 -1.12
CA THR A 95 4.01 -11.86 -1.54
C THR A 95 2.51 -11.75 -1.27
N GLU A 96 2.13 -11.28 -0.10
CA GLU A 96 0.73 -11.12 0.27
C GLU A 96 0.04 -10.08 -0.61
N ILE A 97 0.69 -8.95 -0.84
CA ILE A 97 0.16 -7.91 -1.72
C ILE A 97 -0.05 -8.45 -3.14
N LYS A 98 0.91 -9.20 -3.68
CA LYS A 98 0.80 -9.76 -5.03
C LYS A 98 -0.38 -10.72 -5.16
N LYS A 99 -0.74 -11.41 -4.10
CA LYS A 99 -1.92 -12.27 -4.09
C LYS A 99 -3.22 -11.47 -4.11
N LEU A 100 -3.22 -10.30 -3.50
CA LEU A 100 -4.41 -9.44 -3.41
C LEU A 100 -4.61 -8.60 -4.67
N ILE A 101 -3.53 -8.20 -5.32
CA ILE A 101 -3.60 -7.38 -6.53
C ILE A 101 -3.97 -8.27 -7.72
N THR A 102 -5.27 -8.33 -8.00
CA THR A 102 -5.78 -9.01 -9.18
C THR A 102 -6.52 -8.00 -10.04
N PRO A 103 -6.58 -8.18 -11.36
CA PRO A 103 -7.31 -7.25 -12.24
C PRO A 103 -8.78 -7.09 -11.86
N GLU A 104 -9.32 -8.05 -11.14
CA GLU A 104 -10.69 -8.05 -10.68
C GLU A 104 -10.96 -6.99 -9.63
N PHE A 105 -9.97 -6.71 -8.77
CA PHE A 105 -10.10 -5.76 -7.67
C PHE A 105 -9.33 -4.47 -7.93
N PHE A 106 -8.13 -4.57 -8.47
CA PHE A 106 -7.21 -3.44 -8.57
C PHE A 106 -6.78 -3.27 -10.02
N ASP A 107 -7.25 -2.21 -10.62
CA ASP A 107 -7.05 -1.96 -12.05
C ASP A 107 -5.62 -1.52 -12.36
N LYS A 108 -5.07 -0.62 -11.56
CA LYS A 108 -3.75 -0.04 -11.80
C LYS A 108 -3.01 0.30 -10.52
N ILE A 109 -1.67 0.28 -10.61
CA ILE A 109 -0.77 0.80 -9.59
C ILE A 109 0.04 1.93 -10.23
N ARG A 110 -0.01 3.07 -9.61
CA ARG A 110 0.70 4.26 -10.11
C ARG A 110 1.55 4.91 -9.04
#